data_d445a5d361768c125638f2f341b552c2
#
_entry.id   d445a5d361768c125638f2f341b552c2
#
_cell.length_a   1.000
_cell.length_b   1.000
_cell.length_c   1.000
_cell.angle_alpha   90.00
_cell.angle_beta   90.00
_cell.angle_gamma   90.00
#
_symmetry.space_group_name_H-M   'P 1'
#
loop_
_entity.id
_entity.type
_entity.pdbx_description
1 polymer ?
#
loop_
_entity_poly.entity_id
_entity_poly.type
_entity_poly.pdbx_seq_one_letter_code
_entity_poly.pdbx_strand_id
1 'polypeptide(L)'
;MSTIVVLGGGIGGISTAFELKDELGDAHDIVLVSDQEVFEFTPSNPWVAVKWRKPEAIRLDLDQLMSRHGIRFVCNPVAKVQPEENRLLLSDDDTLSYDYLVIASGPRLAFDEIPGLGPHGGYTGSVCKTAHASLMAETFDAFCDDPGPVVVGAAQGASCYGPAYE
;
A
#
# COMPACT_ATOMS: atom_id res chain seq x y z
N MET A 1 -14.69 18.01 -20.01
CA MET A 1 -13.59 17.64 -19.12
C MET A 1 -14.22 16.86 -17.98
N SER A 2 -13.84 15.60 -17.79
CA SER A 2 -14.36 14.75 -16.72
C SER A 2 -13.33 14.61 -15.61
N THR A 3 -13.80 14.35 -14.38
CA THR A 3 -12.96 14.00 -13.24
C THR A 3 -12.91 12.48 -13.06
N ILE A 4 -11.73 11.92 -13.15
CA ILE A 4 -11.47 10.48 -12.99
C ILE A 4 -10.72 10.30 -11.67
N VAL A 5 -11.36 9.65 -10.71
CA VAL A 5 -10.76 9.39 -9.40
C VAL A 5 -10.23 7.97 -9.34
N VAL A 6 -8.98 7.82 -8.91
CA VAL A 6 -8.34 6.55 -8.58
C VAL A 6 -8.17 6.47 -7.07
N LEU A 7 -8.90 5.58 -6.41
CA LEU A 7 -8.87 5.39 -4.96
C LEU A 7 -7.86 4.29 -4.59
N GLY A 8 -6.77 4.68 -3.97
CA GLY A 8 -5.71 3.82 -3.47
C GLY A 8 -4.33 4.18 -4.01
N GLY A 9 -3.40 4.57 -3.12
CA GLY A 9 -2.01 4.95 -3.41
C GLY A 9 -1.03 3.78 -3.49
N GLY A 10 -1.52 2.56 -3.71
CA GLY A 10 -0.71 1.37 -3.94
C GLY A 10 -0.25 1.22 -5.39
N ILE A 11 0.45 0.12 -5.69
CA ILE A 11 1.00 -0.13 -7.02
C ILE A 11 -0.08 -0.13 -8.12
N GLY A 12 -1.24 -0.73 -7.84
CA GLY A 12 -2.36 -0.78 -8.79
C GLY A 12 -2.95 0.61 -9.09
N GLY A 13 -3.13 1.44 -8.04
CA GLY A 13 -3.69 2.79 -8.22
C GLY A 13 -2.73 3.74 -8.92
N ILE A 14 -1.45 3.74 -8.54
CA ILE A 14 -0.43 4.59 -9.16
C ILE A 14 -0.26 4.23 -10.65
N SER A 15 -0.11 2.93 -10.97
CA SER A 15 0.00 2.48 -12.36
C SER A 15 -1.23 2.87 -13.18
N THR A 16 -2.43 2.70 -12.61
CA THR A 16 -3.67 3.12 -13.28
C THR A 16 -3.71 4.63 -13.52
N ALA A 17 -3.32 5.43 -12.52
CA ALA A 17 -3.31 6.89 -12.67
C ALA A 17 -2.32 7.36 -13.75
N PHE A 18 -1.15 6.71 -13.86
CA PHE A 18 -0.17 7.00 -14.90
C PHE A 18 -0.69 6.61 -16.29
N GLU A 19 -1.19 5.39 -16.47
CA GLU A 19 -1.75 4.95 -17.74
C GLU A 19 -2.91 5.86 -18.19
N LEU A 20 -3.81 6.24 -17.28
CA LEU A 20 -4.89 7.18 -17.60
C LEU A 20 -4.33 8.54 -18.02
N LYS A 21 -3.28 9.02 -17.38
CA LYS A 21 -2.66 10.31 -17.74
C LYS A 21 -1.95 10.24 -19.10
N ASP A 22 -1.26 9.15 -19.36
CA ASP A 22 -0.53 8.95 -20.62
C ASP A 22 -1.49 8.83 -21.81
N GLU A 23 -2.61 8.11 -21.63
CA GLU A 23 -3.60 7.90 -22.70
C GLU A 23 -4.53 9.11 -22.92
N LEU A 24 -4.92 9.81 -21.86
CA LEU A 24 -5.93 10.86 -21.92
C LEU A 24 -5.31 12.28 -21.92
N GLY A 25 -4.05 12.42 -21.59
CA GLY A 25 -3.34 13.70 -21.50
C GLY A 25 -4.02 14.67 -20.54
N ASP A 26 -4.22 15.90 -20.99
CA ASP A 26 -4.87 16.97 -20.21
C ASP A 26 -6.37 17.13 -20.53
N ALA A 27 -6.96 16.17 -21.28
CA ALA A 27 -8.38 16.24 -21.64
C ALA A 27 -9.30 15.98 -20.41
N HIS A 28 -8.80 15.35 -19.38
CA HIS A 28 -9.51 15.00 -18.15
C HIS A 28 -8.71 15.33 -16.91
N ASP A 29 -9.38 15.55 -15.76
CA ASP A 29 -8.76 15.72 -14.45
C ASP A 29 -8.58 14.34 -13.79
N ILE A 30 -7.34 13.89 -13.61
CA ILE A 30 -7.02 12.64 -12.96
C ILE A 30 -6.59 12.92 -11.53
N VAL A 31 -7.25 12.24 -10.58
CA VAL A 31 -7.07 12.42 -9.15
C VAL A 31 -6.72 11.10 -8.50
N LEU A 32 -5.57 11.03 -7.86
CA LEU A 32 -5.22 9.92 -6.97
C LEU A 32 -5.62 10.26 -5.54
N VAL A 33 -6.38 9.39 -4.88
CA VAL A 33 -6.77 9.52 -3.47
C VAL A 33 -6.12 8.40 -2.66
N SER A 34 -5.45 8.75 -1.57
CA SER A 34 -4.82 7.79 -0.67
C SER A 34 -4.95 8.23 0.78
N ASP A 35 -4.96 7.27 1.70
CA ASP A 35 -4.84 7.48 3.15
C ASP A 35 -3.39 7.62 3.61
N GLN A 36 -2.41 7.45 2.70
CA GLN A 36 -0.99 7.54 2.96
C GLN A 36 -0.34 8.62 2.10
N GLU A 37 0.63 9.34 2.65
CA GLU A 37 1.45 10.33 1.94
C GLU A 37 2.55 9.67 1.08
N VAL A 38 2.87 8.41 1.37
CA VAL A 38 3.97 7.71 0.72
C VAL A 38 3.49 6.41 0.06
N PHE A 39 4.06 6.12 -1.08
CA PHE A 39 4.03 4.79 -1.68
C PHE A 39 5.14 3.93 -1.09
N GLU A 40 4.84 2.70 -0.69
CA GLU A 40 5.82 1.71 -0.24
C GLU A 40 5.90 0.57 -1.25
N PHE A 41 7.12 0.30 -1.76
CA PHE A 41 7.35 -0.83 -2.66
C PHE A 41 7.45 -2.13 -1.87
N THR A 42 6.31 -2.69 -1.53
CA THR A 42 6.16 -3.89 -0.68
C THR A 42 6.96 -5.13 -1.12
N PRO A 43 7.23 -5.38 -2.43
CA PRO A 43 8.11 -6.48 -2.83
C PRO A 43 9.54 -6.40 -2.27
N SER A 44 9.98 -5.24 -1.80
CA SER A 44 11.28 -5.05 -1.15
C SER A 44 11.27 -5.24 0.38
N ASN A 45 10.13 -5.50 0.99
CA ASN A 45 10.03 -5.71 2.43
C ASN A 45 10.90 -6.86 2.97
N PRO A 46 11.07 -8.02 2.30
CA PRO A 46 12.00 -9.05 2.76
C PRO A 46 13.43 -8.51 2.95
N TRP A 47 13.90 -7.63 2.05
CA TRP A 47 15.21 -7.02 2.17
C TRP A 47 15.32 -5.97 3.28
N VAL A 48 14.21 -5.33 3.63
CA VAL A 48 14.14 -4.48 4.83
C VAL A 48 14.24 -5.34 6.08
N ALA A 49 13.55 -6.46 6.12
CA ALA A 49 13.54 -7.37 7.26
C ALA A 49 14.93 -7.94 7.60
N VAL A 50 15.78 -8.16 6.59
CA VAL A 50 17.16 -8.63 6.76
C VAL A 50 18.21 -7.51 6.63
N LYS A 51 17.79 -6.23 6.71
CA LYS A 51 18.64 -5.03 6.68
C LYS A 51 19.46 -4.81 5.41
N TRP A 52 19.13 -5.47 4.32
CA TRP A 52 19.77 -5.23 3.01
C TRP A 52 19.29 -3.93 2.37
N ARG A 53 18.13 -3.43 2.77
CA ARG A 53 17.60 -2.12 2.39
C ARG A 53 17.05 -1.39 3.61
N LYS A 54 17.18 -0.07 3.59
CA LYS A 54 16.51 0.79 4.57
C LYS A 54 15.05 1.02 4.15
N PRO A 55 14.10 1.22 5.08
CA PRO A 55 12.72 1.52 4.76
C PRO A 55 12.55 2.73 3.82
N GLU A 56 13.39 3.76 4.00
CA GLU A 56 13.34 4.99 3.19
C GLU A 56 13.71 4.74 1.72
N ALA A 57 14.53 3.72 1.45
CA ALA A 57 14.95 3.38 0.09
C ALA A 57 13.86 2.73 -0.77
N ILE A 58 12.75 2.32 -0.14
CA ILE A 58 11.61 1.67 -0.81
C ILE A 58 10.33 2.53 -0.77
N ARG A 59 10.47 3.80 -0.40
CA ARG A 59 9.37 4.77 -0.28
C ARG A 59 9.51 5.87 -1.31
N LEU A 60 8.37 6.32 -1.83
CA LEU A 60 8.25 7.50 -2.69
C LEU A 60 7.17 8.41 -2.13
N ASP A 61 7.43 9.70 -2.10
CA ASP A 61 6.45 10.74 -1.78
C ASP A 61 5.41 10.82 -2.90
N LEU A 62 4.13 10.63 -2.54
CA LEU A 62 3.03 10.58 -3.50
C LEU A 62 2.69 11.96 -4.07
N ASP A 63 2.73 13.01 -3.25
CA ASP A 63 2.43 14.35 -3.74
C ASP A 63 3.46 14.80 -4.78
N GLN A 64 4.73 14.62 -4.47
CA GLN A 64 5.81 14.92 -5.40
C GLN A 64 5.76 14.05 -6.66
N LEU A 65 5.44 12.77 -6.52
CA LEU A 65 5.34 11.84 -7.64
C LEU A 65 4.19 12.22 -8.58
N MET A 66 3.01 12.45 -8.03
CA MET A 66 1.81 12.79 -8.81
C MET A 66 1.93 14.16 -9.47
N SER A 67 2.45 15.17 -8.76
CA SER A 67 2.62 16.53 -9.30
C SER A 67 3.54 16.56 -10.51
N ARG A 68 4.61 15.76 -10.53
CA ARG A 68 5.52 15.64 -11.68
C ARG A 68 4.84 15.10 -12.94
N HIS A 69 3.78 14.32 -12.77
CA HIS A 69 3.00 13.74 -13.86
C HIS A 69 1.71 14.54 -14.17
N GLY A 70 1.50 15.68 -13.52
CA GLY A 70 0.29 16.50 -13.72
C GLY A 70 -0.99 15.78 -13.26
N ILE A 71 -0.86 14.92 -12.23
CA ILE A 71 -1.97 14.23 -11.58
C ILE A 71 -2.24 14.91 -10.24
N ARG A 72 -3.50 15.19 -9.94
CA ARG A 72 -3.89 15.74 -8.66
C ARG A 72 -3.84 14.67 -7.57
N PHE A 73 -3.24 15.00 -6.43
CA PHE A 73 -3.18 14.10 -5.28
C PHE A 73 -4.03 14.61 -4.12
N VAL A 74 -4.77 13.71 -3.49
CA VAL A 74 -5.56 13.97 -2.28
C VAL A 74 -5.15 12.95 -1.22
N CYS A 75 -4.43 13.42 -0.20
CA CYS A 75 -4.07 12.59 0.95
C CYS A 75 -5.16 12.72 2.02
N ASN A 76 -6.18 11.87 1.93
CA ASN A 76 -7.26 11.81 2.91
C ASN A 76 -7.93 10.43 2.85
N PRO A 77 -8.13 9.75 3.99
CA PRO A 77 -8.89 8.51 4.02
C PRO A 77 -10.32 8.71 3.51
N VAL A 78 -10.82 7.74 2.74
CA VAL A 78 -12.21 7.72 2.27
C VAL A 78 -13.05 6.96 3.28
N ALA A 79 -13.99 7.65 3.93
CA ALA A 79 -14.92 7.07 4.87
C ALA A 79 -16.04 6.28 4.16
N LYS A 80 -16.49 6.76 3.00
CA LYS A 80 -17.58 6.11 2.25
C LYS A 80 -17.55 6.45 0.78
N VAL A 81 -17.82 5.46 -0.06
CA VAL A 81 -18.15 5.65 -1.48
C VAL A 81 -19.66 5.78 -1.60
N GLN A 82 -20.13 6.82 -2.28
CA GLN A 82 -21.55 7.11 -2.54
C GLN A 82 -21.80 7.06 -4.06
N PRO A 83 -21.97 5.88 -4.65
CA PRO A 83 -22.04 5.73 -6.10
C PRO A 83 -23.26 6.38 -6.72
N GLU A 84 -24.40 6.42 -6.02
CA GLU A 84 -25.62 7.06 -6.50
C GLU A 84 -25.49 8.59 -6.66
N GLU A 85 -24.51 9.17 -5.98
CA GLU A 85 -24.24 10.60 -5.98
C GLU A 85 -22.92 10.94 -6.70
N ASN A 86 -22.24 9.93 -7.26
CA ASN A 86 -20.92 10.05 -7.89
C ASN A 86 -19.92 10.82 -7.04
N ARG A 87 -19.83 10.48 -5.74
CA ARG A 87 -18.90 11.13 -4.82
C ARG A 87 -18.30 10.21 -3.77
N LEU A 88 -17.14 10.62 -3.28
CA LEU A 88 -16.48 10.08 -2.09
C LEU A 88 -16.75 11.01 -0.91
N LEU A 89 -17.07 10.45 0.26
CA LEU A 89 -17.03 11.14 1.53
C LEU A 89 -15.67 10.86 2.16
N LEU A 90 -14.91 11.90 2.45
CA LEU A 90 -13.59 11.84 3.08
C LEU A 90 -13.75 11.81 4.61
N SER A 91 -12.68 11.45 5.33
CA SER A 91 -12.73 11.28 6.78
C SER A 91 -12.82 12.59 7.58
N ASP A 92 -12.56 13.74 6.93
CA ASP A 92 -12.71 15.09 7.46
C ASP A 92 -14.07 15.74 7.13
N ASP A 93 -15.04 14.92 6.68
CA ASP A 93 -16.36 15.33 6.20
C ASP A 93 -16.39 16.10 4.88
N ASP A 94 -15.23 16.32 4.24
CA ASP A 94 -15.15 16.84 2.88
C ASP A 94 -15.66 15.82 1.86
N THR A 95 -16.01 16.28 0.67
CA THR A 95 -16.47 15.44 -0.42
C THR A 95 -15.69 15.65 -1.69
N LEU A 96 -15.46 14.58 -2.44
CA LEU A 96 -14.83 14.61 -3.76
C LEU A 96 -15.79 13.96 -4.79
N SER A 97 -16.30 14.79 -5.71
CA SER A 97 -17.13 14.31 -6.82
C SER A 97 -16.29 13.73 -7.94
N TYR A 98 -16.85 12.78 -8.68
CA TYR A 98 -16.21 12.15 -9.82
C TYR A 98 -17.22 11.84 -10.94
N ASP A 99 -16.72 11.74 -12.17
CA ASP A 99 -17.47 11.16 -13.29
C ASP A 99 -17.18 9.67 -13.41
N TYR A 100 -15.93 9.27 -13.12
CA TYR A 100 -15.48 7.88 -13.13
C TYR A 100 -14.66 7.59 -11.88
N LEU A 101 -14.86 6.40 -11.31
CA LEU A 101 -14.14 5.93 -10.12
C LEU A 101 -13.47 4.59 -10.40
N VAL A 102 -12.17 4.51 -10.14
CA VAL A 102 -11.40 3.26 -10.08
C VAL A 102 -11.09 2.96 -8.62
N ILE A 103 -11.45 1.78 -8.12
CA ILE A 103 -11.17 1.34 -6.76
C ILE A 103 -9.96 0.40 -6.79
N ALA A 104 -8.85 0.85 -6.22
CA ALA A 104 -7.56 0.16 -6.12
C ALA A 104 -7.03 0.16 -4.68
N SER A 105 -7.92 0.07 -3.69
CA SER A 105 -7.62 0.18 -2.25
C SER A 105 -6.79 -0.98 -1.68
N GLY A 106 -6.59 -2.04 -2.44
CA GLY A 106 -5.81 -3.20 -2.02
C GLY A 106 -6.49 -4.07 -0.95
N PRO A 107 -5.79 -5.09 -0.43
CA PRO A 107 -6.32 -6.00 0.58
C PRO A 107 -6.07 -5.51 2.01
N ARG A 108 -6.95 -5.92 2.92
CA ARG A 108 -6.69 -5.90 4.36
C ARG A 108 -5.96 -7.20 4.76
N LEU A 109 -4.93 -7.10 5.60
CA LEU A 109 -4.27 -8.26 6.18
C LEU A 109 -5.14 -8.83 7.32
N ALA A 110 -5.53 -10.07 7.20
CA ALA A 110 -6.46 -10.75 8.11
C ALA A 110 -5.73 -11.59 9.17
N PHE A 111 -4.80 -10.98 9.90
CA PHE A 111 -4.05 -11.67 10.98
C PHE A 111 -4.97 -12.21 12.08
N ASP A 112 -6.09 -11.54 12.31
CA ASP A 112 -7.11 -11.88 13.29
C ASP A 112 -7.85 -13.20 13.00
N GLU A 113 -7.78 -13.71 11.77
CA GLU A 113 -8.41 -14.98 11.37
C GLU A 113 -7.60 -16.22 11.80
N ILE A 114 -6.32 -16.06 12.13
CA ILE A 114 -5.46 -17.18 12.55
C ILE A 114 -4.86 -16.88 13.93
N PRO A 115 -5.26 -17.62 14.98
CA PRO A 115 -4.75 -17.40 16.33
C PRO A 115 -3.22 -17.47 16.38
N GLY A 116 -2.59 -16.42 16.91
CA GLY A 116 -1.14 -16.34 17.07
C GLY A 116 -0.39 -15.89 15.80
N LEU A 117 -1.06 -15.57 14.69
CA LEU A 117 -0.43 -15.03 13.50
C LEU A 117 -0.23 -13.51 13.61
N GLY A 118 0.92 -13.03 13.14
CA GLY A 118 1.21 -11.62 12.97
C GLY A 118 2.08 -11.00 14.06
N PRO A 119 2.63 -9.80 13.80
CA PRO A 119 3.60 -9.13 14.69
C PRO A 119 2.95 -8.42 15.88
N HIS A 120 1.63 -8.17 15.84
CA HIS A 120 0.90 -7.45 16.89
C HIS A 120 0.02 -8.39 17.70
N GLY A 121 0.54 -8.86 18.84
CA GLY A 121 -0.15 -9.80 19.71
C GLY A 121 -0.12 -11.28 19.26
N GLY A 122 0.60 -11.56 18.17
CA GLY A 122 0.90 -12.92 17.69
C GLY A 122 2.34 -13.34 17.99
N TYR A 123 2.71 -14.51 17.47
CA TYR A 123 4.02 -15.12 17.70
C TYR A 123 4.89 -15.14 16.43
N THR A 124 4.41 -14.58 15.32
CA THR A 124 5.11 -14.61 14.03
C THR A 124 5.45 -13.20 13.57
N GLY A 125 6.58 -13.07 12.91
CA GLY A 125 6.89 -11.89 12.11
C GLY A 125 6.03 -11.81 10.83
N SER A 126 6.20 -10.73 10.07
CA SER A 126 5.57 -10.53 8.78
C SER A 126 6.40 -9.58 7.92
N VAL A 127 6.38 -9.79 6.61
CA VAL A 127 6.98 -8.88 5.62
C VAL A 127 5.93 -8.22 4.72
N CYS A 128 4.65 -8.37 5.05
CA CYS A 128 3.56 -7.86 4.23
C CYS A 128 3.41 -6.33 4.26
N LYS A 129 4.00 -5.65 5.24
CA LYS A 129 4.07 -4.18 5.37
C LYS A 129 5.48 -3.77 5.76
N THR A 130 5.89 -2.57 5.35
CA THR A 130 7.22 -2.03 5.70
C THR A 130 7.41 -1.87 7.22
N ALA A 131 6.35 -1.49 7.95
CA ALA A 131 6.40 -1.43 9.41
C ALA A 131 6.67 -2.82 10.04
N HIS A 132 6.07 -3.88 9.49
CA HIS A 132 6.32 -5.25 9.97
C HIS A 132 7.74 -5.71 9.64
N ALA A 133 8.23 -5.41 8.42
CA ALA A 133 9.61 -5.71 8.02
C ALA A 133 10.62 -4.98 8.89
N SER A 134 10.34 -3.74 9.32
CA SER A 134 11.19 -2.99 10.24
C SER A 134 11.26 -3.64 11.63
N LEU A 135 10.15 -4.15 12.16
CA LEU A 135 10.13 -4.94 13.40
C LEU A 135 10.94 -6.24 13.26
N MET A 136 10.82 -6.90 12.11
CA MET A 136 11.63 -8.08 11.80
C MET A 136 13.12 -7.78 11.76
N ALA A 137 13.53 -6.59 11.28
CA ALA A 137 14.92 -6.18 11.23
C ALA A 137 15.56 -6.08 12.62
N GLU A 138 14.79 -5.70 13.66
CA GLU A 138 15.24 -5.71 15.04
C GLU A 138 15.46 -7.15 15.55
N THR A 139 14.52 -8.03 15.24
CA THR A 139 14.60 -9.46 15.59
C THR A 139 15.74 -10.18 14.85
N PHE A 140 16.03 -9.75 13.62
CA PHE A 140 17.08 -10.33 12.78
C PHE A 140 18.47 -10.16 13.37
N ASP A 141 18.79 -9.03 14.01
CA ASP A 141 20.07 -8.85 14.68
C ASP A 141 20.25 -9.85 15.83
N ALA A 142 19.25 -9.96 16.69
CA ALA A 142 19.29 -10.91 17.80
C ALA A 142 19.40 -12.37 17.30
N PHE A 143 18.75 -12.69 16.19
CA PHE A 143 18.88 -13.99 15.54
C PHE A 143 20.29 -14.23 14.99
N CYS A 144 20.94 -13.23 14.42
CA CYS A 144 22.33 -13.36 13.93
C CYS A 144 23.33 -13.59 15.06
N ASP A 145 23.08 -13.03 16.25
CA ASP A 145 23.94 -13.21 17.42
C ASP A 145 23.80 -14.60 18.05
N ASP A 146 22.60 -15.19 18.02
CA ASP A 146 22.31 -16.54 18.54
C ASP A 146 21.34 -17.28 17.57
N PRO A 147 21.87 -17.81 16.46
CA PRO A 147 21.05 -18.38 15.39
C PRO A 147 20.42 -19.72 15.80
N GLY A 148 19.14 -19.88 15.47
CA GLY A 148 18.36 -21.07 15.68
C GLY A 148 17.55 -21.46 14.43
N PRO A 149 16.65 -22.45 14.55
CA PRO A 149 15.75 -22.80 13.46
C PRO A 149 14.83 -21.65 13.05
N VAL A 150 14.68 -21.43 11.74
CA VAL A 150 13.76 -20.46 11.16
C VAL A 150 12.70 -21.17 10.32
N VAL A 151 11.46 -20.76 10.46
CA VAL A 151 10.36 -21.20 9.61
C VAL A 151 9.84 -20.00 8.83
N VAL A 152 9.89 -20.08 7.52
CA VAL A 152 9.31 -19.10 6.59
C VAL A 152 8.16 -19.76 5.85
N GLY A 153 7.03 -19.09 5.74
CA GLY A 153 5.86 -19.67 5.11
C GLY A 153 4.76 -18.66 4.78
N ALA A 154 3.77 -19.12 4.03
CA ALA A 154 2.54 -18.42 3.78
C ALA A 154 1.39 -19.08 4.55
N ALA A 155 0.49 -18.27 5.13
CA ALA A 155 -0.68 -18.78 5.82
C ALA A 155 -1.63 -19.49 4.85
N GLN A 156 -2.35 -20.51 5.33
CA GLN A 156 -3.32 -21.24 4.53
C GLN A 156 -4.37 -20.27 3.94
N GLY A 157 -4.64 -20.42 2.64
CA GLY A 157 -5.55 -19.54 1.89
C GLY A 157 -4.88 -18.29 1.29
N ALA A 158 -3.67 -17.93 1.74
CA ALA A 158 -2.89 -16.88 1.09
C ALA A 158 -2.18 -17.43 -0.16
N SER A 159 -2.16 -16.66 -1.24
CA SER A 159 -1.47 -17.02 -2.49
C SER A 159 -0.07 -16.43 -2.61
N CYS A 160 0.48 -15.87 -1.52
CA CYS A 160 1.80 -15.22 -1.48
C CYS A 160 2.93 -16.24 -1.27
N TYR A 161 3.06 -17.23 -2.16
CA TYR A 161 4.11 -18.23 -2.04
C TYR A 161 5.50 -17.73 -2.46
N GLY A 162 5.56 -16.77 -3.39
CA GLY A 162 6.82 -16.18 -3.87
C GLY A 162 7.68 -15.63 -2.73
N PRO A 163 7.20 -14.65 -1.95
CA PRO A 163 7.94 -14.10 -0.81
C PRO A 163 8.32 -15.08 0.28
N ALA A 164 7.60 -16.20 0.40
CA ALA A 164 7.93 -17.25 1.35
C ALA A 164 9.02 -18.21 0.82
N TYR A 165 9.19 -18.26 -0.50
CA TYR A 165 10.16 -19.14 -1.16
C TYR A 165 11.53 -18.46 -1.35
N GLU A 166 11.55 -17.14 -1.58
CA GLU A 166 12.75 -16.31 -1.72
C GLU A 166 13.43 -16.03 -0.37
#